data_3b5e62c0f8321841e27e3f4491b9ad4d
#
_entry.id   3b5e62c0f8321841e27e3f4491b9ad4d
#
_cell.length_a   1.000
_cell.length_b   1.000
_cell.length_c   1.000
_cell.angle_alpha   90.00
_cell.angle_beta   90.00
_cell.angle_gamma   90.00
#
_symmetry.space_group_name_H-M   'P 1'
#
loop_
_entity.id
_entity.type
_entity.pdbx_description
1 polymer ?
#
loop_
_entity_poly.entity_id
_entity_poly.type
_entity_poly.pdbx_seq_one_letter_code
_entity_poly.pdbx_strand_id
1 'polypeptide(L)'
;MALIISQKVRIKLANKSPAVDQSEIEQCFATRDSSFLEDSRENNITVPPTLWFISDTFMGRLLKIVFIQTSDGSIVIKTAYEPDQNEKRIYQKYSTPI
;
A
#
# COMPACT_ATOMS: atom_id res chain seq x y z
N MET A 1 7.61 -13.84 -3.19
CA MET A 1 7.54 -12.36 -3.20
C MET A 1 8.30 -11.83 -2.00
N ALA A 2 9.30 -10.97 -2.21
CA ALA A 2 10.04 -10.36 -1.13
C ALA A 2 9.41 -9.00 -0.80
N LEU A 3 9.14 -8.78 0.48
CA LEU A 3 8.61 -7.51 0.97
C LEU A 3 9.77 -6.74 1.63
N ILE A 4 10.08 -5.58 1.10
CA ILE A 4 11.21 -4.77 1.53
C ILE A 4 10.67 -3.49 2.16
N ILE A 5 11.04 -3.25 3.41
CA ILE A 5 10.71 -2.02 4.13
C ILE A 5 12.01 -1.43 4.65
N SER A 6 12.42 -0.28 4.12
CA SER A 6 13.65 0.37 4.59
C SER A 6 13.51 0.79 6.05
N GLN A 7 14.63 0.99 6.73
CA GLN A 7 14.60 1.44 8.13
C GLN A 7 13.93 2.81 8.26
N LYS A 8 14.17 3.70 7.32
CA LYS A 8 13.52 5.02 7.30
C LYS A 8 11.99 4.89 7.25
N VAL A 9 11.48 4.01 6.40
CA VAL A 9 10.04 3.77 6.28
C VAL A 9 9.51 3.08 7.54
N ARG A 10 10.25 2.11 8.11
CA ARG A 10 9.85 1.44 9.36
C ARG A 10 9.65 2.45 10.48
N ILE A 11 10.58 3.37 10.64
CA ILE A 11 10.49 4.41 11.67
C ILE A 11 9.26 5.29 11.42
N LYS A 12 9.04 5.69 10.18
CA LYS A 12 7.89 6.50 9.80
C LYS A 12 6.57 5.79 10.13
N LEU A 13 6.47 4.50 9.82
CA LEU A 13 5.26 3.71 10.09
C LEU A 13 5.04 3.51 11.58
N ALA A 14 6.10 3.30 12.35
CA ALA A 14 6.02 3.12 13.80
C ALA A 14 5.58 4.40 14.51
N ASN A 15 5.85 5.56 13.93
CA ASN A 15 5.50 6.85 14.51
C ASN A 15 4.11 7.37 14.13
N LYS A 16 3.41 6.63 13.29
CA LYS A 16 2.01 6.99 12.97
C LYS A 16 1.11 6.70 14.17
N SER A 17 -0.02 7.37 14.22
CA SER A 17 -1.01 7.19 15.28
C SER A 17 -2.38 6.87 14.64
N PRO A 18 -2.78 5.59 14.62
CA PRO A 18 -2.08 4.40 15.14
C PRO A 18 -0.94 3.95 14.22
N ALA A 19 0.06 3.31 14.81
CA ALA A 19 1.21 2.78 14.08
C ALA A 19 0.79 1.67 13.11
N VAL A 20 1.61 1.48 12.06
CA VAL A 20 1.43 0.40 11.09
C VAL A 20 2.67 -0.49 11.16
N ASP A 21 2.50 -1.80 11.31
CA ASP A 21 3.62 -2.74 11.33
C ASP A 21 3.65 -3.59 10.06
N GLN A 22 4.77 -4.30 9.88
CA GLN A 22 4.97 -5.14 8.70
C GLN A 22 3.91 -6.24 8.59
N SER A 23 3.52 -6.83 9.71
CA SER A 23 2.51 -7.89 9.73
C SER A 23 1.18 -7.40 9.16
N GLU A 24 0.77 -6.19 9.50
CA GLU A 24 -0.45 -5.59 8.98
C GLU A 24 -0.38 -5.39 7.46
N ILE A 25 0.78 -4.94 6.95
CA ILE A 25 0.99 -4.79 5.51
C ILE A 25 0.90 -6.14 4.80
N GLU A 26 1.53 -7.17 5.35
CA GLU A 26 1.47 -8.53 4.79
C GLU A 26 0.05 -9.05 4.76
N GLN A 27 -0.73 -8.81 5.81
CA GLN A 27 -2.13 -9.20 5.87
C GLN A 27 -2.95 -8.52 4.77
N CYS A 28 -2.71 -7.23 4.53
CA CYS A 28 -3.42 -6.51 3.48
C CYS A 28 -3.13 -7.08 2.08
N PHE A 29 -1.89 -7.48 1.80
CA PHE A 29 -1.58 -8.17 0.55
C PHE A 29 -2.34 -9.50 0.45
N ALA A 30 -2.46 -10.22 1.56
CA ALA A 30 -3.15 -11.52 1.58
C ALA A 30 -4.67 -11.39 1.39
N THR A 31 -5.27 -10.32 1.90
CA THR A 31 -6.74 -10.12 1.81
C THR A 31 -7.16 -9.35 0.57
N ARG A 32 -6.23 -8.85 -0.20
CA ARG A 32 -6.51 -8.02 -1.39
C ARG A 32 -7.42 -8.76 -2.37
N ASP A 33 -8.48 -8.10 -2.79
CA ASP A 33 -9.47 -8.66 -3.73
C ASP A 33 -9.63 -7.82 -5.01
N SER A 34 -8.88 -6.75 -5.15
CA SER A 34 -8.98 -5.87 -6.31
C SER A 34 -7.59 -5.48 -6.81
N SER A 35 -7.52 -4.92 -8.01
CA SER A 35 -6.28 -4.60 -8.68
C SER A 35 -5.49 -3.49 -7.96
N PHE A 36 -4.20 -3.42 -8.27
CA PHE A 36 -3.38 -2.25 -7.90
C PHE A 36 -3.73 -1.09 -8.83
N LEU A 37 -3.64 0.13 -8.30
CA LEU A 37 -3.73 1.35 -9.11
C LEU A 37 -2.37 2.01 -9.18
N GLU A 38 -2.09 2.70 -10.28
CA GLU A 38 -0.88 3.51 -10.39
C GLU A 38 -1.13 4.87 -9.74
N ASP A 39 -0.12 5.38 -9.05
CA ASP A 39 -0.15 6.74 -8.53
C ASP A 39 0.19 7.68 -9.69
N SER A 40 -0.81 8.34 -10.24
CA SER A 40 -0.66 9.21 -11.39
C SER A 40 -0.36 10.66 -11.04
N ARG A 41 -0.21 10.99 -9.77
CA ARG A 41 0.15 12.35 -9.36
C ARG A 41 1.55 12.68 -9.88
N GLU A 42 1.70 13.88 -10.45
CA GLU A 42 2.92 14.28 -11.14
C GLU A 42 4.19 14.09 -10.31
N ASN A 43 4.11 14.43 -9.01
CA ASN A 43 5.25 14.34 -8.11
C ASN A 43 5.60 12.90 -7.71
N ASN A 44 4.76 11.93 -8.07
CA ASN A 44 4.93 10.54 -7.67
C ASN A 44 5.07 9.60 -8.87
N ILE A 45 5.27 10.16 -10.06
CA ILE A 45 5.55 9.35 -11.24
C ILE A 45 6.97 8.82 -11.13
N THR A 46 7.11 7.51 -11.13
CA THR A 46 8.40 6.82 -11.00
C THR A 46 8.54 5.71 -12.04
N VAL A 47 9.76 5.22 -12.22
CA VAL A 47 10.04 4.06 -13.07
C VAL A 47 10.86 3.08 -12.24
N PRO A 48 10.31 1.92 -11.85
CA PRO A 48 8.94 1.44 -12.11
C PRO A 48 7.88 2.31 -11.43
N PRO A 49 6.60 2.23 -11.87
CA PRO A 49 5.57 3.10 -11.33
C PRO A 49 5.27 2.83 -9.86
N THR A 50 4.87 3.87 -9.15
CA THR A 50 4.33 3.74 -7.80
C THR A 50 2.92 3.19 -7.88
N LEU A 51 2.65 2.13 -7.14
CA LEU A 51 1.37 1.45 -7.09
C LEU A 51 0.76 1.59 -5.71
N TRP A 52 -0.57 1.43 -5.63
CA TRP A 52 -1.24 1.43 -4.34
C TRP A 52 -2.52 0.61 -4.40
N PHE A 53 -2.97 0.19 -3.24
CA PHE A 53 -4.25 -0.49 -3.08
C PHE A 53 -4.76 -0.28 -1.66
N ILE A 54 -6.04 -0.60 -1.44
CA ILE A 54 -6.66 -0.56 -0.12
C ILE A 54 -7.19 -1.94 0.20
N SER A 55 -6.90 -2.43 1.40
CA SER A 55 -7.42 -3.72 1.88
C SER A 55 -7.43 -3.74 3.40
N ASP A 56 -7.98 -4.80 4.00
CA ASP A 56 -8.09 -4.90 5.46
C ASP A 56 -7.00 -5.78 6.04
N THR A 57 -6.59 -5.46 7.25
CA THR A 57 -5.86 -6.41 8.09
C THR A 57 -6.83 -7.51 8.55
N PHE A 58 -6.29 -8.58 9.13
CA PHE A 58 -7.13 -9.66 9.67
C PHE A 58 -8.06 -9.19 10.80
N MET A 59 -7.71 -8.08 11.44
CA MET A 59 -8.55 -7.47 12.49
C MET A 59 -9.53 -6.44 11.94
N GLY A 60 -9.62 -6.30 10.61
CA GLY A 60 -10.57 -5.40 9.97
C GLY A 60 -10.13 -3.94 9.86
N ARG A 61 -8.85 -3.65 10.14
CA ARG A 61 -8.31 -2.29 9.96
C ARG A 61 -8.02 -2.04 8.49
N LEU A 62 -8.62 -1.01 7.92
CA LEU A 62 -8.43 -0.67 6.51
C LEU A 62 -7.16 0.13 6.33
N LEU A 63 -6.30 -0.26 5.40
CA LEU A 63 -5.04 0.42 5.11
C LEU A 63 -4.89 0.66 3.61
N LYS A 64 -4.32 1.82 3.27
CA LYS A 64 -3.82 2.11 1.94
C LYS A 64 -2.33 1.80 1.94
N ILE A 65 -1.90 0.90 1.05
CA ILE A 65 -0.51 0.48 0.93
C ILE A 65 0.05 1.08 -0.35
N VAL A 66 1.16 1.81 -0.24
CA VAL A 66 1.83 2.44 -1.38
C VAL A 66 3.20 1.81 -1.55
N PHE A 67 3.51 1.33 -2.75
CA PHE A 67 4.71 0.54 -2.98
C PHE A 67 5.19 0.65 -4.43
N ILE A 68 6.41 0.15 -4.66
CA ILE A 68 6.97 -0.04 -5.99
C ILE A 68 7.27 -1.52 -6.14
N GLN A 69 6.90 -2.11 -7.28
CA GLN A 69 7.26 -3.48 -7.60
C GLN A 69 8.46 -3.46 -8.53
N THR A 70 9.55 -4.11 -8.12
CA THR A 70 10.78 -4.16 -8.90
C THR A 70 10.71 -5.26 -9.97
N SER A 71 11.68 -5.24 -10.90
CA SER A 71 11.70 -6.18 -12.02
C SER A 71 11.85 -7.64 -11.57
N ASP A 72 12.43 -7.90 -10.40
CA ASP A 72 12.57 -9.24 -9.85
C ASP A 72 11.34 -9.69 -9.04
N GLY A 73 10.28 -8.87 -9.00
CA GLY A 73 9.06 -9.19 -8.28
C GLY A 73 9.05 -8.77 -6.81
N SER A 74 10.11 -8.11 -6.33
CA SER A 74 10.14 -7.60 -4.95
C SER A 74 9.20 -6.41 -4.80
N ILE A 75 8.62 -6.29 -3.59
CA ILE A 75 7.72 -5.20 -3.23
C ILE A 75 8.47 -4.26 -2.29
N VAL A 76 8.68 -3.02 -2.69
CA VAL A 76 9.34 -2.00 -1.86
C VAL A 76 8.28 -1.05 -1.32
N ILE A 77 8.03 -1.10 -0.02
CA ILE A 77 6.99 -0.30 0.62
C ILE A 77 7.47 1.15 0.73
N LYS A 78 6.63 2.06 0.25
CA LYS A 78 6.88 3.50 0.35
C LYS A 78 6.20 4.09 1.58
N THR A 79 4.95 3.71 1.83
CA THR A 79 4.19 4.13 3.01
C THR A 79 2.94 3.27 3.15
N ALA A 80 2.29 3.36 4.31
CA ALA A 80 1.00 2.73 4.55
C ALA A 80 0.28 3.54 5.64
N TYR A 81 -1.03 3.74 5.47
CA TYR A 81 -1.84 4.51 6.42
C TYR A 81 -3.32 4.23 6.20
N GLU A 82 -4.13 4.63 7.16
CA GLU A 82 -5.58 4.49 7.03
C GLU A 82 -6.09 5.50 6.01
N PRO A 83 -6.80 5.04 4.95
CA PRO A 83 -7.21 5.92 3.86
C PRO A 83 -8.33 6.87 4.28
N ASP A 84 -8.36 8.04 3.66
CA ASP A 84 -9.49 8.95 3.81
C ASP A 84 -10.65 8.57 2.87
N GLN A 85 -11.77 9.27 2.98
CA GLN A 85 -12.96 8.96 2.20
C GLN A 85 -12.74 9.15 0.69
N ASN A 86 -11.94 10.15 0.31
CA ASN A 86 -11.65 10.40 -1.10
C ASN A 86 -10.83 9.27 -1.70
N GLU A 87 -9.82 8.78 -0.97
CA GLU A 87 -8.99 7.66 -1.43
C GLU A 87 -9.80 6.38 -1.56
N LYS A 88 -10.70 6.11 -0.62
CA LYS A 88 -11.61 4.95 -0.70
C LYS A 88 -12.49 5.03 -1.93
N ARG A 89 -13.03 6.21 -2.24
CA ARG A 89 -13.89 6.43 -3.39
C ARG A 89 -13.15 6.20 -4.69
N ILE A 90 -11.93 6.73 -4.80
CA ILE A 90 -11.09 6.55 -5.98
C ILE A 90 -10.78 5.07 -6.18
N TYR A 91 -10.39 4.37 -5.13
CA TYR A 91 -10.08 2.95 -5.23
C TYR A 91 -11.29 2.14 -5.66
N GLN A 92 -12.44 2.39 -5.07
CA GLN A 92 -13.67 1.70 -5.42
C GLN A 92 -14.06 1.93 -6.89
N LYS A 93 -13.83 3.14 -7.39
CA LYS A 93 -14.21 3.52 -8.76
C LYS A 93 -13.29 2.90 -9.81
N TYR A 94 -11.99 2.86 -9.57
CA TYR A 94 -11.01 2.53 -10.60
C TYR A 94 -10.38 1.15 -10.47
N SER A 95 -10.43 0.53 -9.29
CA SER A 95 -9.91 -0.83 -9.15
C SER A 95 -10.89 -1.85 -9.75
N THR A 96 -10.35 -2.98 -10.19
CA THR A 96 -11.14 -4.09 -10.72
C THR A 96 -10.91 -5.33 -9.87
N PRO A 97 -11.96 -6.16 -9.66
CA PRO A 97 -11.80 -7.43 -8.92
C PRO A 97 -10.77 -8.34 -9.59
N ILE A 98 -10.04 -9.08 -8.78
CA ILE A 98 -9.08 -10.07 -9.24
C ILE A 98 -9.58 -11.48 -9.00
#